data_8dab299cb2772e0e63e9f6e44ef5f5a7
#
_entry.id   8dab299cb2772e0e63e9f6e44ef5f5a7
#
_cell.length_a   1.000
_cell.length_b   1.000
_cell.length_c   1.000
_cell.angle_alpha   90.00
_cell.angle_beta   90.00
_cell.angle_gamma   90.00
#
_symmetry.space_group_name_H-M   'P 1'
#
loop_
_entity.id
_entity.type
_entity.pdbx_description
1 polymer ?
#
loop_
_entity_poly.entity_id
_entity_poly.type
_entity_poly.pdbx_seq_one_letter_code
_entity_poly.pdbx_strand_id
1 'polypeptide(L)'
;MEVMTLADFRERTRDWPWHIATPHRADFHALMLVTAGTLRHRVDFTGYVLPPGSWLWIRPGQVHQWQNPEQAEALLIFFQEDFVAPETAELAGLGTGTAPMPLYSPDPSEAPVLAAAAEQLAAEFSQSHRHPLPVHTALLHRLLDVVLLRLAHLRQHGQAAESAPEPFLRFRDAVERGFSRTHRIDDYARELGYSTRTLTRATQIAAGLSAKDYLDQRLVLEAKRLLAHGTEPASTIAARLGFTSATHFGKFFQRHTGRTPLAFRASQRTSPPA
;
A
#
# COMPACT_ATOMS: atom_id res chain seq x y z
N MET A 1 -3.75 -13.88 10.59
CA MET A 1 -4.13 -13.96 9.17
C MET A 1 -5.62 -14.30 9.07
N GLU A 2 -6.34 -13.75 8.10
CA GLU A 2 -7.72 -14.10 7.73
C GLU A 2 -7.83 -14.28 6.21
N VAL A 3 -8.64 -15.24 5.78
CA VAL A 3 -8.93 -15.49 4.35
C VAL A 3 -10.44 -15.64 4.20
N MET A 4 -11.04 -14.91 3.26
CA MET A 4 -12.48 -14.95 3.02
C MET A 4 -12.83 -14.48 1.61
N THR A 5 -14.05 -14.75 1.17
CA THR A 5 -14.57 -14.16 -0.08
C THR A 5 -14.99 -12.70 0.11
N LEU A 6 -15.05 -11.94 -0.97
CA LEU A 6 -15.60 -10.57 -0.94
C LEU A 6 -17.08 -10.57 -0.50
N ALA A 7 -17.83 -11.63 -0.81
CA ALA A 7 -19.21 -11.79 -0.36
C ALA A 7 -19.28 -11.92 1.17
N ASP A 8 -18.45 -12.77 1.78
CA ASP A 8 -18.37 -12.93 3.24
C ASP A 8 -17.92 -11.63 3.93
N PHE A 9 -16.96 -10.93 3.34
CA PHE A 9 -16.50 -9.65 3.84
C PHE A 9 -17.61 -8.60 3.84
N ARG A 10 -18.40 -8.50 2.78
CA ARG A 10 -19.54 -7.60 2.69
C ARG A 10 -20.63 -7.94 3.72
N GLU A 11 -20.93 -9.23 3.91
CA GLU A 11 -21.87 -9.69 4.93
C GLU A 11 -21.40 -9.29 6.33
N ARG A 12 -20.15 -9.60 6.65
CA ARG A 12 -19.52 -9.30 7.95
C ARG A 12 -19.47 -7.80 8.26
N THR A 13 -19.32 -6.95 7.22
CA THR A 13 -19.19 -5.49 7.38
C THR A 13 -20.51 -4.73 7.22
N ARG A 14 -21.62 -5.42 6.98
CA ARG A 14 -22.95 -4.81 6.73
C ARG A 14 -23.38 -3.88 7.85
N ASP A 15 -23.15 -4.27 9.08
CA ASP A 15 -23.58 -3.54 10.27
C ASP A 15 -22.48 -2.67 10.89
N TRP A 16 -21.38 -2.48 10.18
CA TRP A 16 -20.32 -1.63 10.68
C TRP A 16 -20.76 -0.15 10.69
N PRO A 17 -20.34 0.62 11.72
CA PRO A 17 -20.75 2.03 11.86
C PRO A 17 -20.17 2.95 10.76
N TRP A 18 -19.27 2.44 9.95
CA TRP A 18 -18.71 3.11 8.78
C TRP A 18 -18.91 2.21 7.54
N HIS A 19 -19.34 2.82 6.46
CA HIS A 19 -19.58 2.12 5.21
C HIS A 19 -18.23 1.78 4.53
N ILE A 20 -18.08 0.55 3.99
CA ILE A 20 -16.85 0.13 3.30
C ILE A 20 -16.49 1.02 2.10
N ALA A 21 -17.47 1.73 1.54
CA ALA A 21 -17.25 2.73 0.49
C ALA A 21 -16.66 4.07 0.99
N THR A 22 -16.47 4.27 2.31
CA THR A 22 -15.74 5.43 2.82
C THR A 22 -14.24 5.16 2.82
N PRO A 23 -13.39 6.19 2.63
CA PRO A 23 -11.95 6.00 2.74
C PRO A 23 -11.57 5.49 4.14
N HIS A 24 -10.83 4.41 4.21
CA HIS A 24 -10.32 3.84 5.46
C HIS A 24 -8.85 3.44 5.34
N ARG A 25 -8.21 3.24 6.48
CA ARG A 25 -6.79 2.92 6.58
C ARG A 25 -6.62 1.70 7.46
N ALA A 26 -6.10 0.63 6.89
CA ALA A 26 -5.77 -0.58 7.62
C ALA A 26 -4.32 -0.52 8.15
N ASP A 27 -4.06 -1.23 9.24
CA ASP A 27 -2.72 -1.45 9.82
C ASP A 27 -2.18 -2.84 9.50
N PHE A 28 -2.81 -3.55 8.57
CA PHE A 28 -2.46 -4.86 8.07
C PHE A 28 -2.32 -4.85 6.53
N HIS A 29 -1.73 -5.90 5.98
CA HIS A 29 -1.71 -6.14 4.54
C HIS A 29 -3.03 -6.75 4.07
N ALA A 30 -3.55 -6.28 2.94
CA ALA A 30 -4.69 -6.88 2.26
C ALA A 30 -4.32 -7.22 0.81
N LEU A 31 -4.37 -8.51 0.48
CA LEU A 31 -4.29 -9.00 -0.90
C LEU A 31 -5.70 -9.30 -1.39
N MET A 32 -6.00 -8.91 -2.60
CA MET A 32 -7.28 -9.16 -3.27
C MET A 32 -7.02 -9.78 -4.63
N LEU A 33 -7.51 -10.99 -4.86
CA LEU A 33 -7.57 -11.63 -6.17
C LEU A 33 -9.01 -11.50 -6.70
N VAL A 34 -9.21 -10.78 -7.78
CA VAL A 34 -10.50 -10.72 -8.47
C VAL A 34 -10.72 -12.00 -9.25
N THR A 35 -11.80 -12.73 -8.94
CA THR A 35 -12.12 -14.02 -9.58
C THR A 35 -13.20 -13.88 -10.65
N ALA A 36 -14.16 -12.96 -10.47
CA ALA A 36 -15.20 -12.67 -11.46
C ALA A 36 -15.66 -11.21 -11.41
N GLY A 37 -16.28 -10.74 -12.48
CA GLY A 37 -16.74 -9.36 -12.59
C GLY A 37 -15.62 -8.35 -12.76
N THR A 38 -15.85 -7.09 -12.37
CA THR A 38 -14.84 -6.03 -12.42
C THR A 38 -14.91 -5.20 -11.16
N LEU A 39 -13.84 -5.26 -10.36
CA LEU A 39 -13.74 -4.49 -9.14
C LEU A 39 -13.14 -3.10 -9.42
N ARG A 40 -13.79 -2.06 -8.92
CA ARG A 40 -13.21 -0.71 -8.85
C ARG A 40 -12.79 -0.44 -7.42
N HIS A 41 -11.53 -0.07 -7.26
CA HIS A 41 -10.96 0.19 -5.94
C HIS A 41 -10.04 1.40 -6.01
N ARG A 42 -10.01 2.18 -4.96
CA ARG A 42 -9.14 3.35 -4.85
C ARG A 42 -8.08 3.12 -3.78
N VAL A 43 -6.82 3.36 -4.10
CA VAL A 43 -5.70 3.27 -3.16
C VAL A 43 -4.89 4.55 -3.24
N ASP A 44 -4.65 5.20 -2.10
CA ASP A 44 -3.90 6.45 -1.99
C ASP A 44 -4.34 7.51 -3.02
N PHE A 45 -5.67 7.64 -3.17
CA PHE A 45 -6.33 8.62 -4.06
C PHE A 45 -6.24 8.31 -5.56
N THR A 46 -5.63 7.20 -5.95
CA THR A 46 -5.60 6.69 -7.32
C THR A 46 -6.65 5.61 -7.50
N GLY A 47 -7.46 5.71 -8.54
CA GLY A 47 -8.47 4.70 -8.90
C GLY A 47 -7.86 3.57 -9.73
N TYR A 48 -8.25 2.34 -9.42
CA TYR A 48 -7.86 1.13 -10.13
C TYR A 48 -9.10 0.39 -10.61
N VAL A 49 -9.03 -0.15 -11.82
CA VAL A 49 -10.02 -1.04 -12.41
C VAL A 49 -9.39 -2.42 -12.53
N LEU A 50 -9.98 -3.41 -11.87
CA LEU A 50 -9.44 -4.74 -11.71
C LEU A 50 -10.35 -5.75 -12.41
N PRO A 51 -9.99 -6.22 -13.61
CA PRO A 51 -10.66 -7.36 -14.24
C PRO A 51 -10.31 -8.67 -13.54
N PRO A 52 -11.00 -9.79 -13.86
CA PRO A 52 -10.66 -11.12 -13.35
C PRO A 52 -9.20 -11.48 -13.58
N GLY A 53 -8.58 -12.14 -12.60
CA GLY A 53 -7.16 -12.48 -12.59
C GLY A 53 -6.24 -11.39 -12.06
N SER A 54 -6.75 -10.16 -11.85
CA SER A 54 -5.97 -9.07 -11.27
C SER A 54 -5.79 -9.25 -9.78
N TRP A 55 -4.63 -8.81 -9.30
CA TRP A 55 -4.30 -8.75 -7.88
C TRP A 55 -4.11 -7.31 -7.43
N LEU A 56 -4.70 -6.96 -6.30
CA LEU A 56 -4.48 -5.69 -5.61
C LEU A 56 -3.84 -5.97 -4.25
N TRP A 57 -2.71 -5.31 -3.98
CA TRP A 57 -2.04 -5.40 -2.69
C TRP A 57 -2.06 -4.06 -1.98
N ILE A 58 -2.87 -3.96 -0.95
CA ILE A 58 -2.93 -2.81 -0.05
C ILE A 58 -2.00 -3.07 1.14
N ARG A 59 -1.13 -2.12 1.41
CA ARG A 59 -0.13 -2.21 2.49
C ARG A 59 -0.58 -1.44 3.73
N PRO A 60 -0.06 -1.78 4.92
CA PRO A 60 -0.34 -1.04 6.13
C PRO A 60 -0.16 0.47 5.93
N GLY A 61 -1.11 1.23 6.43
CA GLY A 61 -1.07 2.68 6.36
C GLY A 61 -1.54 3.31 5.04
N GLN A 62 -1.80 2.54 3.98
CA GLN A 62 -2.45 3.08 2.78
C GLN A 62 -3.92 3.37 3.04
N VAL A 63 -4.40 4.49 2.50
CA VAL A 63 -5.82 4.81 2.50
C VAL A 63 -6.46 4.18 1.28
N HIS A 64 -7.51 3.40 1.49
CA HIS A 64 -8.21 2.76 0.39
C HIS A 64 -9.73 2.86 0.52
N GLN A 65 -10.44 2.61 -0.57
CA GLN A 65 -11.87 2.78 -0.68
C GLN A 65 -12.45 1.84 -1.72
N TRP A 66 -13.46 1.09 -1.33
CA TRP A 66 -14.27 0.28 -2.25
C TRP A 66 -15.20 1.19 -3.06
N GLN A 67 -15.34 0.96 -4.35
CA GLN A 67 -16.21 1.76 -5.21
C GLN A 67 -17.43 0.98 -5.70
N ASN A 68 -17.29 -0.29 -6.05
CA ASN A 68 -18.37 -1.15 -6.54
C ASN A 68 -18.20 -2.63 -6.11
N PRO A 69 -18.09 -2.91 -4.80
CA PRO A 69 -17.79 -4.26 -4.32
C PRO A 69 -18.87 -5.30 -4.66
N GLU A 70 -20.06 -4.86 -5.05
CA GLU A 70 -21.18 -5.71 -5.47
C GLU A 70 -21.05 -6.22 -6.93
N GLN A 71 -20.17 -5.64 -7.73
CA GLN A 71 -20.00 -5.96 -9.16
C GLN A 71 -18.85 -6.94 -9.42
N ALA A 72 -18.27 -7.49 -8.38
CA ALA A 72 -17.13 -8.40 -8.49
C ALA A 72 -17.19 -9.51 -7.45
N GLU A 73 -16.52 -10.60 -7.76
CA GLU A 73 -16.14 -11.63 -6.81
C GLU A 73 -14.63 -11.57 -6.62
N ALA A 74 -14.17 -11.76 -5.38
CA ALA A 74 -12.74 -11.75 -5.06
C ALA A 74 -12.44 -12.62 -3.85
N LEU A 75 -11.23 -13.15 -3.81
CA LEU A 75 -10.63 -13.74 -2.63
C LEU A 75 -9.81 -12.66 -1.91
N LEU A 76 -10.03 -12.50 -0.61
CA LEU A 76 -9.36 -11.54 0.26
C LEU A 76 -8.47 -12.29 1.25
N ILE A 77 -7.23 -11.84 1.37
CA ILE A 77 -6.23 -12.39 2.29
C ILE A 77 -5.69 -11.23 3.13
N PHE A 78 -5.96 -11.23 4.44
CA PHE A 78 -5.51 -10.24 5.39
C PHE A 78 -4.44 -10.83 6.30
N PHE A 79 -3.31 -10.15 6.46
CA PHE A 79 -2.23 -10.62 7.32
C PHE A 79 -1.40 -9.47 7.91
N GLN A 80 -0.76 -9.73 9.04
CA GLN A 80 0.26 -8.87 9.64
C GLN A 80 1.65 -9.32 9.17
N GLU A 81 2.62 -8.41 9.20
CA GLU A 81 4.00 -8.68 8.74
C GLU A 81 4.67 -9.80 9.54
N ASP A 82 4.38 -9.89 10.83
CA ASP A 82 4.88 -10.93 11.74
C ASP A 82 4.42 -12.36 11.40
N PHE A 83 3.39 -12.48 10.55
CA PHE A 83 2.92 -13.77 10.01
C PHE A 83 3.75 -14.27 8.83
N VAL A 84 4.72 -13.53 8.35
CA VAL A 84 5.53 -13.85 7.15
C VAL A 84 6.96 -14.15 7.56
N ALA A 85 7.58 -15.16 6.93
CA ALA A 85 8.98 -15.47 7.17
C ALA A 85 9.86 -14.24 6.81
N PRO A 86 10.92 -13.93 7.60
CA PRO A 86 11.76 -12.74 7.37
C PRO A 86 12.34 -12.68 5.95
N GLU A 87 12.80 -13.81 5.41
CA GLU A 87 13.33 -13.88 4.05
C GLU A 87 12.27 -13.57 3.00
N THR A 88 11.04 -14.07 3.19
CA THR A 88 9.89 -13.77 2.32
C THR A 88 9.50 -12.30 2.44
N ALA A 89 9.50 -11.74 3.64
CA ALA A 89 9.20 -10.34 3.89
C ALA A 89 10.18 -9.41 3.16
N GLU A 90 11.47 -9.73 3.19
CA GLU A 90 12.52 -9.00 2.47
C GLU A 90 12.31 -9.07 0.95
N LEU A 91 12.17 -10.28 0.39
CA LEU A 91 11.98 -10.51 -1.05
C LEU A 91 10.69 -9.87 -1.57
N ALA A 92 9.61 -9.94 -0.80
CA ALA A 92 8.33 -9.31 -1.13
C ALA A 92 8.31 -7.80 -0.84
N GLY A 93 9.33 -7.27 -0.15
CA GLY A 93 9.46 -5.86 0.19
C GLY A 93 8.36 -5.40 1.14
N LEU A 94 8.06 -6.18 2.18
CA LEU A 94 7.01 -5.85 3.16
C LEU A 94 7.39 -4.62 3.99
N GLY A 95 8.60 -4.54 4.48
CA GLY A 95 9.09 -3.43 5.32
C GLY A 95 9.47 -2.16 4.56
N THR A 96 9.34 -2.13 3.22
CA THR A 96 9.65 -0.94 2.43
C THR A 96 8.42 -0.04 2.34
N GLY A 97 8.44 1.09 3.04
CA GLY A 97 7.33 2.04 3.15
C GLY A 97 6.86 2.67 1.83
N THR A 98 7.64 2.57 0.76
CA THR A 98 7.21 2.94 -0.58
C THR A 98 6.55 1.73 -1.22
N ALA A 99 5.24 1.63 -1.08
CA ALA A 99 4.48 0.63 -1.80
C ALA A 99 4.72 0.80 -3.31
N PRO A 100 5.25 -0.22 -3.99
CA PRO A 100 5.19 -0.25 -5.45
C PRO A 100 3.72 -0.18 -5.87
N MET A 101 3.49 -0.01 -7.17
CA MET A 101 2.13 0.00 -7.72
C MET A 101 1.31 -1.14 -7.10
N PRO A 102 0.13 -0.87 -6.50
CA PRO A 102 -0.61 -1.89 -5.76
C PRO A 102 -1.25 -2.94 -6.68
N LEU A 103 -1.32 -2.68 -7.99
CA LEU A 103 -1.95 -3.55 -8.99
C LEU A 103 -0.92 -4.48 -9.64
N TYR A 104 -1.24 -5.77 -9.69
CA TYR A 104 -0.51 -6.80 -10.40
C TYR A 104 -1.44 -7.48 -11.39
N SER A 105 -1.02 -7.54 -12.65
CA SER A 105 -1.74 -8.24 -13.71
C SER A 105 -0.80 -9.34 -14.22
N PRO A 106 -0.92 -10.59 -13.70
CA PRO A 106 -0.11 -11.70 -14.14
C PRO A 106 -0.33 -11.96 -15.63
N ASP A 107 0.70 -12.41 -16.33
CA ASP A 107 0.53 -12.89 -17.68
C ASP A 107 -0.27 -14.21 -17.71
N PRO A 108 -0.75 -14.66 -18.91
CA PRO A 108 -1.56 -15.88 -19.01
C PRO A 108 -0.90 -17.16 -18.51
N SER A 109 0.43 -17.22 -18.41
CA SER A 109 1.15 -18.39 -17.90
C SER A 109 1.25 -18.38 -16.36
N GLU A 110 1.40 -17.21 -15.75
CA GLU A 110 1.55 -17.06 -14.30
C GLU A 110 0.20 -16.97 -13.57
N ALA A 111 -0.83 -16.41 -14.20
CA ALA A 111 -2.14 -16.19 -13.59
C ALA A 111 -2.75 -17.47 -13.00
N PRO A 112 -2.81 -18.62 -13.69
CA PRO A 112 -3.38 -19.84 -13.12
C PRO A 112 -2.58 -20.38 -11.93
N VAL A 113 -1.25 -20.27 -11.99
CA VAL A 113 -0.35 -20.78 -10.95
C VAL A 113 -0.47 -19.96 -9.67
N LEU A 114 -0.58 -18.64 -9.80
CA LEU A 114 -0.77 -17.74 -8.68
C LEU A 114 -2.18 -17.89 -8.08
N ALA A 115 -3.21 -18.02 -8.91
CA ALA A 115 -4.57 -18.28 -8.46
C ALA A 115 -4.67 -19.60 -7.68
N ALA A 116 -4.10 -20.70 -8.21
CA ALA A 116 -4.08 -21.99 -7.52
C ALA A 116 -3.38 -21.93 -6.14
N ALA A 117 -2.30 -21.16 -6.01
CA ALA A 117 -1.63 -20.96 -4.73
C ALA A 117 -2.54 -20.26 -3.70
N ALA A 118 -3.30 -19.25 -4.15
CA ALA A 118 -4.26 -18.55 -3.27
C ALA A 118 -5.47 -19.43 -2.92
N GLU A 119 -5.99 -20.20 -3.85
CA GLU A 119 -7.07 -21.16 -3.62
C GLU A 119 -6.65 -22.25 -2.63
N GLN A 120 -5.42 -22.74 -2.73
CA GLN A 120 -4.88 -23.69 -1.77
C GLN A 120 -4.77 -23.10 -0.36
N LEU A 121 -4.33 -21.84 -0.24
CA LEU A 121 -4.30 -21.11 1.03
C LEU A 121 -5.71 -20.98 1.61
N ALA A 122 -6.69 -20.60 0.78
CA ALA A 122 -8.09 -20.45 1.20
C ALA A 122 -8.69 -21.79 1.64
N ALA A 123 -8.42 -22.86 0.91
CA ALA A 123 -8.88 -24.21 1.26
C ALA A 123 -8.29 -24.68 2.60
N GLU A 124 -7.01 -24.45 2.85
CA GLU A 124 -6.37 -24.79 4.12
C GLU A 124 -6.94 -23.94 5.26
N PHE A 125 -7.14 -22.63 5.05
CA PHE A 125 -7.70 -21.75 6.05
C PHE A 125 -9.11 -22.17 6.48
N SER A 126 -9.94 -22.61 5.56
CA SER A 126 -11.32 -23.07 5.84
C SER A 126 -11.40 -24.40 6.61
N GLN A 127 -10.31 -25.18 6.62
CA GLN A 127 -10.24 -26.53 7.19
C GLN A 127 -9.44 -26.59 8.51
N SER A 128 -9.61 -25.58 9.38
CA SER A 128 -8.83 -25.41 10.62
C SER A 128 -8.84 -26.59 11.60
N HIS A 129 -9.83 -27.49 11.49
CA HIS A 129 -9.96 -28.69 12.33
C HIS A 129 -9.34 -29.95 11.73
N ARG A 130 -8.79 -29.88 10.51
CA ARG A 130 -8.25 -31.05 9.80
C ARG A 130 -6.88 -31.50 10.35
N HIS A 131 -6.10 -30.55 10.87
CA HIS A 131 -4.75 -30.78 11.39
C HIS A 131 -4.62 -30.25 12.83
N PRO A 132 -3.65 -30.77 13.63
CA PRO A 132 -3.26 -30.13 14.87
C PRO A 132 -2.86 -28.66 14.64
N LEU A 133 -3.23 -27.77 15.56
CA LEU A 133 -3.02 -26.33 15.43
C LEU A 133 -1.60 -25.91 14.99
N PRO A 134 -0.50 -26.50 15.54
CA PRO A 134 0.84 -26.14 15.09
C PRO A 134 1.12 -26.49 13.63
N VAL A 135 0.59 -27.61 13.15
CA VAL A 135 0.76 -28.05 11.74
C VAL A 135 -0.07 -27.16 10.83
N HIS A 136 -1.33 -26.89 11.18
CA HIS A 136 -2.20 -26.00 10.43
C HIS A 136 -1.60 -24.58 10.33
N THR A 137 -1.13 -24.02 11.44
CA THR A 137 -0.45 -22.71 11.43
C THR A 137 0.78 -22.70 10.53
N ALA A 138 1.62 -23.75 10.62
CA ALA A 138 2.81 -23.85 9.76
C ALA A 138 2.45 -23.95 8.27
N LEU A 139 1.40 -24.68 7.90
CA LEU A 139 0.91 -24.77 6.52
C LEU A 139 0.45 -23.41 6.02
N LEU A 140 -0.34 -22.68 6.81
CA LEU A 140 -0.82 -21.35 6.45
C LEU A 140 0.34 -20.35 6.22
N HIS A 141 1.37 -20.36 7.08
CA HIS A 141 2.58 -19.56 6.87
C HIS A 141 3.24 -19.87 5.53
N ARG A 142 3.48 -21.16 5.23
CA ARG A 142 4.16 -21.57 4.00
C ARG A 142 3.34 -21.28 2.74
N LEU A 143 2.03 -21.44 2.80
CA LEU A 143 1.15 -21.14 1.67
C LEU A 143 1.09 -19.63 1.40
N LEU A 144 1.05 -18.81 2.44
CA LEU A 144 1.16 -17.35 2.29
C LEU A 144 2.52 -16.95 1.71
N ASP A 145 3.62 -17.51 2.20
CA ASP A 145 4.98 -17.29 1.65
C ASP A 145 5.01 -17.56 0.14
N VAL A 146 4.41 -18.67 -0.32
CA VAL A 146 4.34 -19.02 -1.75
C VAL A 146 3.60 -17.93 -2.55
N VAL A 147 2.44 -17.46 -2.07
CA VAL A 147 1.68 -16.38 -2.74
C VAL A 147 2.52 -15.11 -2.84
N LEU A 148 3.15 -14.69 -1.73
CA LEU A 148 3.95 -13.48 -1.67
C LEU A 148 5.20 -13.52 -2.57
N LEU A 149 5.89 -14.66 -2.60
CA LEU A 149 7.07 -14.85 -3.46
C LEU A 149 6.71 -14.80 -4.95
N ARG A 150 5.56 -15.36 -5.33
CA ARG A 150 5.06 -15.28 -6.71
C ARG A 150 4.70 -13.84 -7.08
N LEU A 151 4.04 -13.09 -6.19
CA LEU A 151 3.76 -11.66 -6.42
C LEU A 151 5.05 -10.84 -6.50
N ALA A 152 6.07 -11.17 -5.70
CA ALA A 152 7.39 -10.55 -5.78
C ALA A 152 8.08 -10.81 -7.12
N HIS A 153 7.97 -12.04 -7.64
CA HIS A 153 8.47 -12.41 -8.97
C HIS A 153 7.82 -11.59 -10.08
N LEU A 154 6.49 -11.48 -10.10
CA LEU A 154 5.76 -10.65 -11.06
C LEU A 154 6.21 -9.18 -11.04
N ARG A 155 6.47 -8.65 -9.84
CA ARG A 155 6.98 -7.28 -9.69
C ARG A 155 8.33 -7.09 -10.36
N GLN A 156 9.23 -8.06 -10.25
CA GLN A 156 10.57 -8.00 -10.85
C GLN A 156 10.51 -8.10 -12.37
N HIS A 157 9.59 -8.89 -12.93
CA HIS A 157 9.44 -9.07 -14.37
C HIS A 157 8.64 -7.93 -15.04
N GLY A 158 7.65 -7.37 -14.37
CA GLY A 158 6.91 -6.19 -14.84
C GLY A 158 7.74 -4.91 -14.80
N GLN A 159 8.80 -4.89 -14.02
CA GLN A 159 9.86 -3.87 -13.99
C GLN A 159 11.11 -4.39 -14.72
N ALA A 160 10.96 -4.88 -15.94
CA ALA A 160 12.08 -5.08 -16.86
C ALA A 160 12.62 -3.70 -17.32
N ALA A 161 12.94 -2.86 -16.36
CA ALA A 161 13.72 -1.66 -16.47
C ALA A 161 14.87 -1.79 -15.49
N GLU A 162 16.06 -1.44 -15.93
CA GLU A 162 17.30 -1.23 -15.21
C GLU A 162 17.13 -1.20 -13.69
N SER A 163 17.76 -2.10 -12.96
CA SER A 163 17.74 -2.11 -11.50
C SER A 163 17.98 -0.69 -11.02
N ALA A 164 17.02 -0.13 -10.26
CA ALA A 164 17.10 1.24 -9.80
C ALA A 164 18.48 1.47 -9.12
N PRO A 165 19.15 2.60 -9.36
CA PRO A 165 20.48 2.87 -8.81
C PRO A 165 20.48 2.66 -7.29
N GLU A 166 21.50 1.99 -6.79
CA GLU A 166 21.64 1.70 -5.34
C GLU A 166 21.49 2.96 -4.46
N PRO A 167 22.05 4.16 -4.83
CA PRO A 167 21.81 5.38 -4.06
C PRO A 167 20.33 5.77 -3.98
N PHE A 168 19.52 5.47 -5.00
CA PHE A 168 18.07 5.72 -4.94
C PHE A 168 17.38 4.74 -3.98
N LEU A 169 17.71 3.46 -4.02
CA LEU A 169 17.10 2.47 -3.14
C LEU A 169 17.34 2.83 -1.67
N ARG A 170 18.60 3.15 -1.30
CA ARG A 170 18.96 3.61 0.04
C ARG A 170 18.27 4.92 0.43
N PHE A 171 18.19 5.87 -0.50
CA PHE A 171 17.50 7.14 -0.27
C PHE A 171 16.00 6.94 -0.04
N ARG A 172 15.35 6.12 -0.86
CA ARG A 172 13.95 5.74 -0.70
C ARG A 172 13.68 5.20 0.70
N ASP A 173 14.47 4.22 1.13
CA ASP A 173 14.30 3.57 2.44
C ASP A 173 14.58 4.56 3.59
N ALA A 174 15.54 5.46 3.45
CA ALA A 174 15.81 6.51 4.43
C ALA A 174 14.66 7.54 4.49
N VAL A 175 14.08 7.92 3.36
CA VAL A 175 12.90 8.79 3.30
C VAL A 175 11.73 8.16 4.03
N GLU A 176 11.46 6.87 3.82
CA GLU A 176 10.35 6.20 4.52
C GLU A 176 10.53 6.19 6.05
N ARG A 177 11.75 5.98 6.53
CA ARG A 177 12.03 6.01 7.97
C ARG A 177 12.07 7.43 8.57
N GLY A 178 12.31 8.45 7.74
CA GLY A 178 12.67 9.78 8.23
C GLY A 178 11.88 10.97 7.68
N PHE A 179 10.91 10.79 6.78
CA PHE A 179 10.22 11.92 6.11
C PHE A 179 9.53 12.89 7.08
N SER A 180 9.06 12.42 8.24
CA SER A 180 8.46 13.26 9.27
C SER A 180 9.48 13.91 10.21
N ARG A 181 10.74 13.47 10.19
CA ARG A 181 11.81 13.99 11.06
C ARG A 181 12.55 15.15 10.41
N THR A 182 12.87 15.04 9.13
CA THR A 182 13.56 16.08 8.37
C THR A 182 13.05 16.19 6.93
N HIS A 183 12.96 17.46 6.46
CA HIS A 183 12.56 17.77 5.09
C HIS A 183 13.73 18.26 4.24
N ARG A 184 14.97 18.09 4.73
CA ARG A 184 16.21 18.55 4.09
C ARG A 184 16.96 17.40 3.45
N ILE A 185 17.23 17.52 2.16
CA ILE A 185 17.98 16.50 1.41
C ILE A 185 19.40 16.36 1.92
N ASP A 186 20.01 17.45 2.43
CA ASP A 186 21.34 17.44 3.02
C ASP A 186 21.48 16.47 4.19
N ASP A 187 20.41 16.29 4.99
CA ASP A 187 20.43 15.39 6.13
C ASP A 187 20.46 13.93 5.67
N TYR A 188 19.67 13.58 4.66
CA TYR A 188 19.69 12.25 4.03
C TYR A 188 21.02 11.99 3.32
N ALA A 189 21.55 12.98 2.63
CA ALA A 189 22.84 12.88 1.94
C ALA A 189 23.97 12.55 2.93
N ARG A 190 23.97 13.24 4.08
CA ARG A 190 24.93 13.01 5.17
C ARG A 190 24.74 11.64 5.83
N GLU A 191 23.50 11.24 6.13
CA GLU A 191 23.18 9.95 6.71
C GLU A 191 23.64 8.78 5.83
N LEU A 192 23.48 8.92 4.52
CA LEU A 192 23.77 7.87 3.54
C LEU A 192 25.20 7.90 2.97
N GLY A 193 26.00 8.92 3.30
CA GLY A 193 27.35 9.09 2.76
C GLY A 193 27.40 9.48 1.28
N TYR A 194 26.34 10.10 0.76
CA TYR A 194 26.27 10.59 -0.63
C TYR A 194 26.22 12.12 -0.70
N SER A 195 26.50 12.67 -1.88
CA SER A 195 26.21 14.07 -2.17
C SER A 195 24.70 14.22 -2.52
N THR A 196 24.15 15.43 -2.27
CA THR A 196 22.77 15.76 -2.71
C THR A 196 22.61 15.64 -4.24
N ARG A 197 23.67 15.92 -4.99
CA ARG A 197 23.72 15.74 -6.45
C ARG A 197 23.60 14.26 -6.83
N THR A 198 24.29 13.37 -6.12
CA THR A 198 24.22 11.93 -6.35
C THR A 198 22.80 11.41 -6.09
N LEU A 199 22.19 11.81 -4.97
CA LEU A 199 20.80 11.42 -4.65
C LEU A 199 19.81 11.94 -5.69
N THR A 200 19.95 13.23 -6.10
CA THR A 200 19.04 13.80 -7.12
C THR A 200 19.20 13.11 -8.47
N ARG A 201 20.43 12.81 -8.91
CA ARG A 201 20.65 12.08 -10.16
C ARG A 201 20.07 10.67 -10.13
N ALA A 202 20.29 9.94 -9.03
CA ALA A 202 19.77 8.59 -8.86
C ALA A 202 18.23 8.57 -8.82
N THR A 203 17.61 9.55 -8.13
CA THR A 203 16.14 9.71 -8.09
C THR A 203 15.57 10.10 -9.44
N GLN A 204 16.30 10.95 -10.21
CA GLN A 204 15.87 11.32 -11.55
C GLN A 204 15.86 10.11 -12.50
N ILE A 205 16.86 9.24 -12.42
CA ILE A 205 16.94 8.01 -13.22
C ILE A 205 15.80 7.05 -12.85
N ALA A 206 15.58 6.83 -11.55
CA ALA A 206 14.65 5.80 -11.06
C ALA A 206 13.18 6.24 -11.03
N ALA A 207 12.92 7.53 -10.77
CA ALA A 207 11.56 8.04 -10.50
C ALA A 207 11.18 9.26 -11.36
N GLY A 208 12.07 9.78 -12.20
CA GLY A 208 11.81 10.98 -13.01
C GLY A 208 11.69 12.28 -12.19
N LEU A 209 12.12 12.28 -10.93
CA LEU A 209 11.94 13.37 -9.97
C LEU A 209 13.28 13.84 -9.40
N SER A 210 13.35 15.10 -8.93
CA SER A 210 14.43 15.47 -8.02
C SER A 210 14.29 14.76 -6.68
N ALA A 211 15.40 14.62 -5.91
CA ALA A 211 15.31 14.05 -4.56
C ALA A 211 14.37 14.85 -3.65
N LYS A 212 14.32 16.18 -3.82
CA LYS A 212 13.40 17.05 -3.07
C LYS A 212 11.94 16.82 -3.43
N ASP A 213 11.62 16.73 -4.71
CA ASP A 213 10.25 16.48 -5.16
C ASP A 213 9.77 15.09 -4.71
N TYR A 214 10.64 14.09 -4.72
CA TYR A 214 10.36 12.76 -4.21
C TYR A 214 9.97 12.79 -2.72
N LEU A 215 10.78 13.46 -1.89
CA LEU A 215 10.49 13.65 -0.47
C LEU A 215 9.18 14.45 -0.26
N ASP A 216 8.98 15.52 -1.02
CA ASP A 216 7.77 16.34 -0.94
C ASP A 216 6.52 15.55 -1.33
N GLN A 217 6.58 14.73 -2.37
CA GLN A 217 5.47 13.84 -2.74
C GLN A 217 5.14 12.85 -1.62
N ARG A 218 6.16 12.28 -0.96
CA ARG A 218 5.93 11.38 0.18
C ARG A 218 5.25 12.08 1.34
N LEU A 219 5.68 13.30 1.67
CA LEU A 219 5.06 14.14 2.70
C LEU A 219 3.60 14.49 2.36
N VAL A 220 3.35 14.89 1.12
CA VAL A 220 2.00 15.19 0.63
C VAL A 220 1.10 13.98 0.71
N LEU A 221 1.59 12.80 0.34
CA LEU A 221 0.82 11.55 0.42
C LEU A 221 0.41 11.27 1.87
N GLU A 222 1.34 11.34 2.83
CA GLU A 222 1.01 11.10 4.23
C GLU A 222 0.06 12.17 4.79
N ALA A 223 0.25 13.44 4.42
CA ALA A 223 -0.68 14.51 4.77
C ALA A 223 -2.10 14.23 4.25
N LYS A 224 -2.24 13.79 3.01
CA LYS A 224 -3.54 13.39 2.43
C LYS A 224 -4.16 12.21 3.19
N ARG A 225 -3.38 11.19 3.55
CA ARG A 225 -3.84 10.03 4.32
C ARG A 225 -4.39 10.44 5.68
N LEU A 226 -3.65 11.26 6.42
CA LEU A 226 -4.06 11.77 7.73
C LEU A 226 -5.30 12.68 7.66
N LEU A 227 -5.41 13.49 6.62
CA LEU A 227 -6.56 14.36 6.40
C LEU A 227 -7.83 13.59 5.98
N ALA A 228 -7.68 12.56 5.17
CA ALA A 228 -8.82 11.78 4.65
C ALA A 228 -9.43 10.85 5.70
N HIS A 229 -8.59 10.21 6.50
CA HIS A 229 -9.02 9.20 7.48
C HIS A 229 -9.25 9.79 8.88
N GLY A 230 -8.45 10.79 9.31
CA GLY A 230 -8.45 11.29 10.68
C GLY A 230 -9.36 12.50 10.89
N THR A 231 -9.69 12.72 12.18
CA THR A 231 -10.38 13.93 12.66
C THR A 231 -9.43 14.94 13.28
N GLU A 232 -8.13 14.60 13.38
CA GLU A 232 -7.11 15.44 14.00
C GLU A 232 -7.06 16.85 13.36
N PRO A 233 -6.86 17.91 14.16
CA PRO A 233 -6.66 19.27 13.66
C PRO A 233 -5.46 19.34 12.71
N ALA A 234 -5.49 20.26 11.74
CA ALA A 234 -4.38 20.46 10.80
C ALA A 234 -3.06 20.84 11.51
N SER A 235 -3.14 21.49 12.70
CA SER A 235 -1.98 21.77 13.54
C SER A 235 -1.31 20.52 14.10
N THR A 236 -2.09 19.55 14.54
CA THR A 236 -1.59 18.25 15.02
C THR A 236 -0.94 17.47 13.87
N ILE A 237 -1.58 17.44 12.71
CA ILE A 237 -1.02 16.81 11.50
C ILE A 237 0.30 17.49 11.10
N ALA A 238 0.35 18.82 11.14
CA ALA A 238 1.57 19.58 10.85
C ALA A 238 2.73 19.15 11.77
N ALA A 239 2.48 19.12 13.09
CA ALA A 239 3.49 18.70 14.07
C ALA A 239 3.95 17.26 13.84
N ARG A 240 3.01 16.33 13.59
CA ARG A 240 3.29 14.92 13.31
C ARG A 240 4.14 14.73 12.04
N LEU A 241 3.97 15.60 11.05
CA LEU A 241 4.74 15.59 9.82
C LEU A 241 6.05 16.41 9.90
N GLY A 242 6.44 16.93 11.08
CA GLY A 242 7.68 17.67 11.27
C GLY A 242 7.66 19.12 10.80
N PHE A 243 6.49 19.72 10.55
CA PHE A 243 6.37 21.14 10.23
C PHE A 243 6.43 22.01 11.51
N THR A 244 7.15 23.11 11.42
CA THR A 244 7.31 24.04 12.54
C THR A 244 6.02 24.82 12.89
N SER A 245 5.07 24.91 11.96
CA SER A 245 3.77 25.54 12.18
C SER A 245 2.69 25.04 11.24
N ALA A 246 1.43 25.14 11.66
CA ALA A 246 0.26 24.84 10.83
C ALA A 246 0.20 25.72 9.58
N THR A 247 0.66 26.97 9.66
CA THR A 247 0.70 27.91 8.53
C THR A 247 1.70 27.43 7.47
N HIS A 248 2.88 26.98 7.88
CA HIS A 248 3.89 26.46 6.97
C HIS A 248 3.37 25.17 6.29
N PHE A 249 2.79 24.26 7.06
CA PHE A 249 2.12 23.08 6.53
C PHE A 249 1.02 23.42 5.53
N GLY A 250 0.15 24.37 5.87
CA GLY A 250 -0.95 24.81 5.00
C GLY A 250 -0.47 25.33 3.65
N LYS A 251 0.57 26.20 3.64
CA LYS A 251 1.20 26.71 2.41
C LYS A 251 1.87 25.59 1.60
N PHE A 252 2.58 24.71 2.27
CA PHE A 252 3.22 23.53 1.62
C PHE A 252 2.16 22.66 0.96
N PHE A 253 1.13 22.24 1.69
CA PHE A 253 0.07 21.38 1.19
C PHE A 253 -0.67 22.01 0.01
N GLN A 254 -1.04 23.29 0.12
CA GLN A 254 -1.74 24.02 -0.94
C GLN A 254 -0.88 24.15 -2.21
N ARG A 255 0.42 24.41 -2.07
CA ARG A 255 1.34 24.49 -3.21
C ARG A 255 1.39 23.18 -4.00
N HIS A 256 1.36 22.03 -3.31
CA HIS A 256 1.49 20.73 -3.97
C HIS A 256 0.16 20.10 -4.39
N THR A 257 -0.98 20.53 -3.82
CA THR A 257 -2.29 19.90 -4.07
C THR A 257 -3.31 20.85 -4.72
N GLY A 258 -3.01 22.14 -4.77
CA GLY A 258 -3.94 23.19 -5.23
C GLY A 258 -5.06 23.51 -4.22
N ARG A 259 -5.13 22.81 -3.08
CA ARG A 259 -6.20 22.94 -2.08
C ARG A 259 -5.64 23.13 -0.67
N THR A 260 -6.41 23.84 0.18
CA THR A 260 -6.06 23.88 1.60
C THR A 260 -6.33 22.53 2.28
N PRO A 261 -5.63 22.20 3.41
CA PRO A 261 -5.88 20.97 4.16
C PRO A 261 -7.35 20.76 4.53
N LEU A 262 -8.06 21.82 4.95
CA LEU A 262 -9.47 21.76 5.31
C LEU A 262 -10.37 21.49 4.10
N ALA A 263 -10.12 22.18 2.97
CA ALA A 263 -10.88 21.95 1.74
C ALA A 263 -10.68 20.53 1.20
N PHE A 264 -9.44 20.00 1.31
CA PHE A 264 -9.15 18.62 0.95
C PHE A 264 -9.92 17.63 1.83
N ARG A 265 -9.88 17.79 3.16
CA ARG A 265 -10.63 16.95 4.11
C ARG A 265 -12.14 16.96 3.81
N ALA A 266 -12.72 18.13 3.59
CA ALA A 266 -14.14 18.25 3.27
C ALA A 266 -14.50 17.49 2.00
N SER A 267 -13.67 17.56 0.95
CA SER A 267 -13.91 16.85 -0.31
C SER A 267 -13.84 15.33 -0.19
N GLN A 268 -13.08 14.78 0.79
CA GLN A 268 -13.02 13.32 1.01
C GLN A 268 -14.23 12.78 1.78
N ARG A 269 -14.88 13.63 2.57
CA ARG A 269 -16.10 13.27 3.34
C ARG A 269 -17.38 13.38 2.52
N THR A 270 -17.38 14.19 1.46
CA THR A 270 -18.55 14.50 0.63
C THR A 270 -18.58 13.72 -0.69
N SER A 271 -17.60 12.87 -0.98
CA SER A 271 -17.64 12.05 -2.20
C SER A 271 -18.65 10.92 -2.00
N PRO A 272 -19.86 10.97 -2.61
CA PRO A 272 -20.73 9.82 -2.65
C PRO A 272 -20.06 8.71 -3.48
N PRO A 273 -20.42 7.44 -3.29
CA PRO A 273 -20.02 6.38 -4.19
C PRO A 273 -20.54 6.74 -5.61
N ALA A 274 -19.63 6.75 -6.57
CA ALA A 274 -19.97 6.92 -7.99
C ALA A 274 -20.56 5.64 -8.55
#